data_dcd4f0949f4a49bd6c6db60721861ad9
#
_entry.id   dcd4f0949f4a49bd6c6db60721861ad9
#
_cell.length_a   1.000
_cell.length_b   1.000
_cell.length_c   1.000
_cell.angle_alpha   90.00
_cell.angle_beta   90.00
_cell.angle_gamma   90.00
#
_symmetry.space_group_name_H-M   'P 1'
#
loop_
_entity.id
_entity.type
_entity.pdbx_description
1 polymer ?
#
loop_
_entity_poly.entity_id
_entity_poly.type
_entity_poly.pdbx_seq_one_letter_code
_entity_poly.pdbx_strand_id
1 'polypeptide(L)'
;MAGPSRDNALDHVVVVLFENRSLDNVLGRLYGPGDGKTFEGVIGKDLSNPIPEWAEHGADRKVVPYTVATDMDSPNPDSGEEYPHTNTQLFNIQDEQNRFKLGEEITAPYNAPAPGQVPTMDGYVTDYISCFTAELGRQPTQASFRHG
;
A
#
# COMPACT_ATOMS: atom_id res chain seq x y z
N MET A 1 46.86 -19.98 16.74
CA MET A 1 46.29 -19.57 15.44
C MET A 1 45.29 -18.45 15.72
N ALA A 2 45.51 -17.25 15.16
CA ALA A 2 44.54 -16.16 15.26
C ALA A 2 43.26 -16.59 14.49
N GLY A 3 42.08 -16.40 15.07
CA GLY A 3 40.82 -16.62 14.36
C GLY A 3 40.70 -15.69 13.15
N PRO A 4 39.84 -16.00 12.21
CA PRO A 4 39.63 -15.13 11.06
C PRO A 4 39.22 -13.72 11.53
N SER A 5 39.96 -12.70 11.08
CA SER A 5 39.58 -11.31 11.30
C SER A 5 38.26 -11.02 10.56
N ARG A 6 37.36 -10.32 11.24
CA ARG A 6 36.09 -9.84 10.64
C ARG A 6 36.16 -8.35 10.29
N ASP A 7 37.36 -7.75 10.38
CA ASP A 7 37.53 -6.32 10.20
C ASP A 7 37.06 -5.84 8.83
N ASN A 8 37.08 -6.71 7.81
CA ASN A 8 36.70 -6.41 6.46
C ASN A 8 35.48 -7.31 5.99
N ALA A 9 34.71 -7.85 6.93
CA ALA A 9 33.63 -8.77 6.61
C ALA A 9 32.49 -8.13 5.76
N LEU A 10 32.45 -6.79 5.69
CA LEU A 10 31.47 -6.00 4.97
C LEU A 10 32.11 -4.96 4.03
N ASP A 11 33.30 -5.23 3.51
CA ASP A 11 33.96 -4.33 2.55
C ASP A 11 33.13 -4.11 1.29
N HIS A 12 32.31 -5.10 0.92
CA HIS A 12 31.40 -5.02 -0.20
C HIS A 12 30.05 -5.61 0.18
N VAL A 13 29.00 -4.79 0.07
CA VAL A 13 27.61 -5.22 0.25
C VAL A 13 26.89 -5.09 -1.08
N VAL A 14 26.40 -6.22 -1.58
CA VAL A 14 25.51 -6.24 -2.75
C VAL A 14 24.09 -6.38 -2.24
N VAL A 15 23.27 -5.37 -2.48
CA VAL A 15 21.85 -5.39 -2.16
C VAL A 15 21.09 -5.74 -3.45
N VAL A 16 20.36 -6.85 -3.43
CA VAL A 16 19.43 -7.21 -4.48
C VAL A 16 18.04 -6.84 -3.98
N LEU A 17 17.45 -5.82 -4.59
CA LEU A 17 16.11 -5.35 -4.28
C LEU A 17 15.15 -5.91 -5.32
N PHE A 18 14.17 -6.67 -4.87
CA PHE A 18 13.05 -7.13 -5.68
C PHE A 18 11.87 -6.18 -5.44
N GLU A 19 11.18 -5.85 -6.50
CA GLU A 19 10.00 -4.98 -6.43
C GLU A 19 8.71 -5.75 -6.11
N ASN A 20 7.61 -5.02 -5.99
CA ASN A 20 6.24 -5.48 -5.76
C ASN A 20 5.91 -5.91 -4.32
N ARG A 21 6.72 -5.54 -3.33
CA ARG A 21 6.35 -5.66 -1.92
C ARG A 21 6.82 -4.43 -1.14
N SER A 22 5.92 -3.86 -0.33
CA SER A 22 6.30 -2.76 0.56
C SER A 22 7.20 -3.24 1.69
N LEU A 23 7.93 -2.31 2.31
CA LEU A 23 8.71 -2.59 3.51
C LEU A 23 7.84 -3.19 4.62
N ASP A 24 6.66 -2.65 4.82
CA ASP A 24 5.74 -3.12 5.85
C ASP A 24 5.21 -4.52 5.57
N ASN A 25 4.98 -4.87 4.30
CA ASN A 25 4.57 -6.22 3.91
C ASN A 25 5.65 -7.26 4.21
N VAL A 26 6.92 -6.95 3.93
CA VAL A 26 8.03 -7.89 4.07
C VAL A 26 8.65 -7.87 5.47
N LEU A 27 8.88 -6.69 6.02
CA LEU A 27 9.65 -6.47 7.24
C LEU A 27 8.86 -5.79 8.36
N GLY A 28 7.64 -5.31 8.13
CA GLY A 28 6.89 -4.53 9.09
C GLY A 28 6.68 -5.20 10.46
N ARG A 29 6.80 -6.52 10.51
CA ARG A 29 6.68 -7.34 11.74
C ARG A 29 8.03 -7.91 12.21
N LEU A 30 9.17 -7.42 11.70
CA LEU A 30 10.49 -7.97 12.02
C LEU A 30 10.87 -7.79 13.49
N TYR A 31 10.55 -6.62 14.06
CA TYR A 31 10.81 -6.31 15.47
C TYR A 31 9.57 -5.73 16.13
N GLY A 32 9.30 -6.14 17.36
CA GLY A 32 8.21 -5.67 18.18
C GLY A 32 8.65 -4.95 19.46
N PRO A 33 7.68 -4.48 20.24
CA PRO A 33 7.93 -3.95 21.57
C PRO A 33 8.63 -5.01 22.43
N GLY A 34 9.80 -4.70 22.95
CA GLY A 34 10.59 -5.62 23.77
C GLY A 34 11.82 -6.21 23.11
N ASP A 35 11.99 -6.08 21.82
CA ASP A 35 13.18 -6.56 21.10
C ASP A 35 14.40 -5.63 21.27
N GLY A 36 14.24 -4.51 21.96
CA GLY A 36 15.32 -3.55 22.22
C GLY A 36 15.88 -2.90 20.96
N LYS A 37 15.09 -2.87 19.87
CA LYS A 37 15.47 -2.29 18.59
C LYS A 37 14.66 -1.03 18.32
N THR A 38 15.32 -0.04 17.70
CA THR A 38 14.63 1.10 17.11
C THR A 38 14.21 0.69 15.70
N PHE A 39 12.91 0.43 15.52
CA PHE A 39 12.38 -0.01 14.25
C PHE A 39 10.94 0.53 14.07
N GLU A 40 10.71 1.14 12.92
CA GLU A 40 9.39 1.67 12.56
C GLU A 40 8.57 0.58 11.87
N GLY A 41 8.11 -0.39 12.67
CA GLY A 41 7.28 -1.48 12.18
C GLY A 41 5.80 -1.27 12.43
N VAL A 42 5.00 -2.31 12.14
CA VAL A 42 3.53 -2.27 12.25
C VAL A 42 2.99 -2.98 13.49
N ILE A 43 3.83 -3.68 14.26
CA ILE A 43 3.37 -4.41 15.45
C ILE A 43 2.85 -3.43 16.51
N GLY A 44 1.63 -3.67 16.97
CA GLY A 44 0.96 -2.86 17.98
C GLY A 44 0.32 -1.58 17.44
N LYS A 45 0.38 -1.33 16.13
CA LYS A 45 -0.33 -0.23 15.48
C LYS A 45 -1.72 -0.71 15.02
N ASP A 46 -2.72 0.14 15.20
CA ASP A 46 -4.06 -0.04 14.65
C ASP A 46 -4.13 0.71 13.32
N LEU A 47 -3.73 0.02 12.24
CA LEU A 47 -3.67 0.58 10.91
C LEU A 47 -4.88 0.15 10.09
N SER A 48 -5.46 1.10 9.37
CA SER A 48 -6.59 0.85 8.48
C SER A 48 -6.64 1.90 7.37
N ASN A 49 -7.32 1.57 6.28
CA ASN A 49 -7.64 2.51 5.22
C ASN A 49 -9.16 2.68 5.11
N PRO A 50 -9.67 3.90 4.94
CA PRO A 50 -11.10 4.12 4.78
C PRO A 50 -11.61 3.57 3.45
N ILE A 51 -12.86 3.09 3.46
CA ILE A 51 -13.60 2.83 2.24
C ILE A 51 -14.29 4.14 1.84
N PRO A 52 -14.12 4.65 0.61
CA PRO A 52 -14.72 5.89 0.20
C PRO A 52 -16.26 5.79 0.15
N GLU A 53 -16.96 6.89 0.46
CA GLU A 53 -18.42 6.93 0.53
C GLU A 53 -19.11 6.56 -0.79
N TRP A 54 -18.45 6.78 -1.91
CA TRP A 54 -18.99 6.42 -3.22
C TRP A 54 -18.87 4.92 -3.54
N ALA A 55 -18.13 4.13 -2.76
CA ALA A 55 -18.01 2.69 -2.96
C ALA A 55 -19.29 1.95 -2.50
N GLU A 56 -19.62 0.87 -3.19
CA GLU A 56 -20.86 0.09 -2.92
C GLU A 56 -20.94 -0.42 -1.47
N HIS A 57 -19.79 -0.69 -0.85
CA HIS A 57 -19.70 -1.19 0.54
C HIS A 57 -19.28 -0.12 1.55
N GLY A 58 -19.23 1.15 1.14
CA GLY A 58 -18.82 2.24 2.01
C GLY A 58 -19.75 2.47 3.22
N ALA A 59 -21.02 2.13 3.08
CA ALA A 59 -21.98 2.22 4.17
C ALA A 59 -21.86 1.08 5.20
N ASP A 60 -21.48 -0.11 4.76
CA ASP A 60 -21.42 -1.33 5.58
C ASP A 60 -20.10 -1.46 6.31
N ARG A 61 -19.00 -1.06 5.66
CA ARG A 61 -17.67 -1.04 6.25
C ARG A 61 -16.95 0.26 5.93
N LYS A 62 -16.61 1.00 6.97
CA LYS A 62 -15.94 2.30 6.83
C LYS A 62 -14.44 2.20 6.65
N VAL A 63 -13.84 1.08 7.02
CA VAL A 63 -12.39 0.87 6.96
C VAL A 63 -12.04 -0.58 6.60
N VAL A 64 -10.89 -0.73 5.95
CA VAL A 64 -10.21 -2.02 5.75
C VAL A 64 -9.00 -2.03 6.68
N PRO A 65 -8.96 -2.92 7.70
CA PRO A 65 -7.83 -2.99 8.60
C PRO A 65 -6.63 -3.65 7.92
N TYR A 66 -5.43 -3.20 8.27
CA TYR A 66 -4.19 -3.88 7.93
C TYR A 66 -4.05 -5.15 8.78
N THR A 67 -3.96 -6.30 8.14
CA THR A 67 -3.92 -7.60 8.81
C THR A 67 -2.73 -8.44 8.35
N VAL A 68 -2.56 -9.61 8.96
CA VAL A 68 -1.60 -10.60 8.49
C VAL A 68 -2.21 -11.34 7.30
N ALA A 69 -1.47 -11.47 6.21
CA ALA A 69 -1.89 -12.26 5.07
C ALA A 69 -2.10 -13.73 5.49
N THR A 70 -3.14 -14.35 4.95
CA THR A 70 -3.51 -15.74 5.25
C THR A 70 -3.00 -16.73 4.23
N ASP A 71 -2.53 -16.23 3.10
CA ASP A 71 -1.97 -17.01 1.99
C ASP A 71 -0.91 -16.19 1.25
N MET A 72 -0.36 -16.73 0.18
CA MET A 72 0.66 -16.11 -0.65
C MET A 72 0.11 -15.52 -1.95
N ASP A 73 -1.19 -15.50 -2.10
CA ASP A 73 -1.83 -14.95 -3.29
C ASP A 73 -1.64 -13.43 -3.35
N SER A 74 -1.37 -12.93 -4.53
CA SER A 74 -1.37 -11.50 -4.80
C SER A 74 -2.77 -11.02 -5.15
N PRO A 75 -3.12 -9.76 -4.85
CA PRO A 75 -4.35 -9.18 -5.35
C PRO A 75 -4.43 -9.29 -6.87
N ASN A 76 -5.60 -9.60 -7.39
CA ASN A 76 -5.85 -9.59 -8.84
C ASN A 76 -7.23 -8.98 -9.09
N PRO A 77 -7.30 -7.82 -9.76
CA PRO A 77 -6.18 -7.05 -10.32
C PRO A 77 -5.26 -6.43 -9.27
N ASP A 78 -4.10 -5.97 -9.72
CA ASP A 78 -3.14 -5.25 -8.88
C ASP A 78 -3.59 -3.80 -8.63
N SER A 79 -2.95 -3.13 -7.69
CA SER A 79 -3.16 -1.69 -7.47
C SER A 79 -2.45 -0.87 -8.55
N GLY A 80 -2.90 0.37 -8.75
CA GLY A 80 -2.24 1.27 -9.69
C GLY A 80 -0.84 1.70 -9.21
N GLU A 81 0.08 1.83 -10.13
CA GLU A 81 1.49 2.15 -9.85
C GLU A 81 1.90 3.53 -10.38
N GLU A 82 1.15 4.11 -11.31
CA GLU A 82 1.49 5.37 -11.94
C GLU A 82 1.27 6.57 -11.01
N TYR A 83 1.82 7.70 -11.40
CA TYR A 83 1.76 8.96 -10.65
C TYR A 83 0.37 9.34 -10.12
N PRO A 84 -0.72 9.28 -10.92
CA PRO A 84 -2.05 9.63 -10.41
C PRO A 84 -2.57 8.65 -9.35
N HIS A 85 -2.24 7.36 -9.47
CA HIS A 85 -2.59 6.34 -8.49
C HIS A 85 -1.83 6.56 -7.19
N THR A 86 -0.52 6.84 -7.29
CA THR A 86 0.30 7.19 -6.13
C THR A 86 -0.24 8.43 -5.40
N ASN A 87 -0.72 9.43 -6.13
CA ASN A 87 -1.38 10.60 -5.51
C ASN A 87 -2.63 10.18 -4.71
N THR A 88 -3.47 9.33 -5.29
CA THR A 88 -4.65 8.80 -4.58
C THR A 88 -4.25 8.04 -3.33
N GLN A 89 -3.28 7.13 -3.44
CA GLN A 89 -2.81 6.31 -2.32
C GLN A 89 -2.27 7.13 -1.16
N LEU A 90 -1.43 8.12 -1.46
CA LEU A 90 -0.78 8.93 -0.45
C LEU A 90 -1.67 10.01 0.17
N PHE A 91 -2.57 10.61 -0.60
CA PHE A 91 -3.32 11.80 -0.20
C PHE A 91 -4.84 11.58 -0.11
N ASN A 92 -5.31 10.40 -0.47
CA ASN A 92 -6.73 10.05 -0.56
C ASN A 92 -7.54 11.05 -1.42
N ILE A 93 -6.91 11.51 -2.50
CA ILE A 93 -7.51 12.43 -3.47
C ILE A 93 -7.82 11.65 -4.74
N GLN A 94 -9.05 11.71 -5.17
CA GLN A 94 -9.48 11.14 -6.44
C GLN A 94 -10.48 12.07 -7.11
N ASP A 95 -10.07 12.65 -8.22
CA ASP A 95 -10.97 13.45 -9.04
C ASP A 95 -12.09 12.55 -9.61
N GLU A 96 -13.32 13.01 -9.55
CA GLU A 96 -14.47 12.22 -9.99
C GLU A 96 -14.35 11.73 -11.44
N GLN A 97 -13.79 12.57 -12.32
CA GLN A 97 -13.53 12.24 -13.71
C GLN A 97 -12.44 11.19 -13.93
N ASN A 98 -11.61 10.94 -12.91
CA ASN A 98 -10.52 9.96 -12.93
C ASN A 98 -10.89 8.67 -12.21
N ARG A 99 -12.08 8.61 -11.61
CA ARG A 99 -12.57 7.41 -10.97
C ARG A 99 -12.80 6.30 -12.01
N PHE A 100 -12.39 5.09 -11.68
CA PHE A 100 -12.50 3.90 -12.54
C PHE A 100 -11.73 4.02 -13.86
N LYS A 101 -10.57 4.65 -13.81
CA LYS A 101 -9.64 4.75 -14.93
C LYS A 101 -8.27 4.23 -14.55
N LEU A 102 -7.54 3.77 -15.54
CA LEU A 102 -6.19 3.23 -15.39
C LEU A 102 -5.20 4.07 -16.20
N GLY A 103 -3.98 4.19 -15.69
CA GLY A 103 -2.83 4.70 -16.40
C GLY A 103 -3.10 5.93 -17.26
N GLU A 104 -2.95 5.77 -18.57
CA GLU A 104 -3.07 6.86 -19.56
C GLU A 104 -4.48 7.44 -19.71
N GLU A 105 -5.51 6.79 -19.19
CA GLU A 105 -6.88 7.31 -19.23
C GLU A 105 -7.10 8.42 -18.18
N ILE A 106 -6.24 8.50 -17.18
CA ILE A 106 -6.32 9.51 -16.13
C ILE A 106 -5.84 10.86 -16.68
N THR A 107 -6.66 11.86 -16.48
CA THR A 107 -6.43 13.21 -16.99
C THR A 107 -6.15 14.21 -15.88
N ALA A 108 -5.64 15.39 -16.27
CA ALA A 108 -5.42 16.48 -15.31
C ALA A 108 -6.68 16.78 -14.49
N PRO A 109 -6.54 17.07 -13.18
CA PRO A 109 -5.30 17.36 -12.45
C PRO A 109 -4.53 16.12 -11.92
N TYR A 110 -4.79 14.92 -12.43
CA TYR A 110 -4.07 13.69 -12.09
C TYR A 110 -4.15 13.30 -10.61
N ASN A 111 -5.27 13.57 -9.95
CA ASN A 111 -5.46 13.38 -8.52
C ASN A 111 -4.40 14.10 -7.67
N ALA A 112 -3.84 15.19 -8.20
CA ALA A 112 -2.70 15.87 -7.59
C ALA A 112 -3.09 16.58 -6.29
N PRO A 113 -2.26 16.49 -5.24
CA PRO A 113 -2.50 17.23 -4.00
C PRO A 113 -2.29 18.73 -4.19
N ALA A 114 -2.91 19.52 -3.33
CA ALA A 114 -2.63 20.94 -3.26
C ALA A 114 -1.17 21.19 -2.82
N PRO A 115 -0.55 22.29 -3.25
CA PRO A 115 0.80 22.62 -2.81
C PRO A 115 0.93 22.65 -1.28
N GLY A 116 1.89 21.89 -0.75
CA GLY A 116 2.15 21.80 0.67
C GLY A 116 1.24 20.87 1.46
N GLN A 117 0.35 20.15 0.81
CA GLN A 117 -0.45 19.12 1.46
C GLN A 117 0.46 17.96 1.94
N VAL A 118 0.24 17.50 3.17
CA VAL A 118 0.98 16.39 3.77
C VAL A 118 0.25 15.08 3.43
N PRO A 119 0.97 14.02 3.05
CA PRO A 119 0.37 12.71 2.82
C PRO A 119 -0.34 12.17 4.05
N THR A 120 -1.56 11.66 3.87
CA THR A 120 -2.36 11.02 4.92
C THR A 120 -2.15 9.51 4.96
N MET A 121 -1.64 8.91 3.88
CA MET A 121 -1.38 7.48 3.71
C MET A 121 -2.64 6.61 3.86
N ASP A 122 -3.80 7.13 3.53
CA ASP A 122 -5.09 6.47 3.76
C ASP A 122 -5.94 6.29 2.48
N GLY A 123 -5.34 6.48 1.30
CA GLY A 123 -6.01 6.35 0.02
C GLY A 123 -5.79 5.02 -0.72
N TYR A 124 -5.10 4.05 -0.12
CA TYR A 124 -4.79 2.77 -0.80
C TYR A 124 -6.04 1.99 -1.17
N VAL A 125 -7.02 1.92 -0.28
CA VAL A 125 -8.29 1.23 -0.55
C VAL A 125 -9.12 2.00 -1.61
N THR A 126 -9.10 3.31 -1.57
CA THR A 126 -9.75 4.16 -2.59
C THR A 126 -9.21 3.87 -3.98
N ASP A 127 -7.88 3.85 -4.11
CA ASP A 127 -7.21 3.55 -5.36
C ASP A 127 -7.50 2.11 -5.83
N TYR A 128 -7.36 1.14 -4.93
CA TYR A 128 -7.62 -0.27 -5.26
C TYR A 128 -9.04 -0.51 -5.77
N ILE A 129 -10.06 0.07 -5.11
CA ILE A 129 -11.46 -0.06 -5.59
C ILE A 129 -11.61 0.54 -6.99
N SER A 130 -10.94 1.65 -7.26
CA SER A 130 -10.97 2.30 -8.57
C SER A 130 -10.33 1.44 -9.65
N CYS A 131 -9.10 0.95 -9.42
CA CYS A 131 -8.38 0.08 -10.35
C CYS A 131 -9.15 -1.23 -10.60
N PHE A 132 -9.59 -1.88 -9.54
CA PHE A 132 -10.38 -3.10 -9.62
C PHE A 132 -11.65 -2.92 -10.47
N THR A 133 -12.33 -1.79 -10.27
CA THR A 133 -13.56 -1.50 -11.01
C THR A 133 -13.26 -1.19 -12.48
N ALA A 134 -12.17 -0.48 -12.75
CA ALA A 134 -11.74 -0.17 -14.11
C ALA A 134 -11.46 -1.46 -14.91
N GLU A 135 -10.74 -2.41 -14.30
CA GLU A 135 -10.36 -3.65 -14.98
C GLU A 135 -11.49 -4.66 -15.10
N LEU A 136 -12.30 -4.83 -14.05
CA LEU A 136 -13.28 -5.92 -13.99
C LEU A 136 -14.72 -5.48 -14.25
N GLY A 137 -14.99 -4.19 -14.40
CA GLY A 137 -16.33 -3.66 -14.65
C GLY A 137 -17.30 -3.86 -13.48
N ARG A 138 -16.81 -4.15 -12.29
CA ARG A 138 -17.58 -4.31 -11.04
C ARG A 138 -16.73 -3.91 -9.85
N GLN A 139 -17.34 -3.48 -8.78
CA GLN A 139 -16.60 -3.18 -7.55
C GLN A 139 -16.15 -4.45 -6.80
N PRO A 140 -15.08 -4.37 -6.01
CA PRO A 140 -14.61 -5.49 -5.21
C PRO A 140 -15.64 -5.87 -4.14
N THR A 141 -15.68 -7.15 -3.80
CA THR A 141 -16.45 -7.65 -2.67
C THR A 141 -15.63 -7.59 -1.39
N GLN A 142 -16.27 -7.79 -0.25
CA GLN A 142 -15.58 -7.90 1.04
C GLN A 142 -14.49 -8.98 1.06
N ALA A 143 -14.66 -10.04 0.29
CA ALA A 143 -13.66 -11.10 0.18
C ALA A 143 -12.39 -10.62 -0.55
N SER A 144 -12.52 -9.67 -1.47
CA SER A 144 -11.39 -9.12 -2.24
C SER A 144 -10.36 -8.38 -1.37
N PHE A 145 -10.76 -7.89 -0.20
CA PHE A 145 -9.87 -7.19 0.74
C PHE A 145 -9.14 -8.10 1.72
N ARG A 146 -9.29 -9.41 1.61
CA ARG A 146 -8.65 -10.36 2.53
C ARG A 146 -7.22 -10.75 2.14
N HIS A 147 -6.84 -10.46 0.91
CA HIS A 147 -5.56 -10.85 0.30
C HIS A 147 -4.57 -9.69 0.18
N GLY A 148 -4.91 -8.51 0.69
CA GLY A 148 -4.10 -7.29 0.62
C GLY A 148 -3.28 -7.01 1.86
#